data_0a9cd87bb48401d2469ee5cd0a5c4731
#
_entry.id   0a9cd87bb48401d2469ee5cd0a5c4731
#
_cell.length_a   1.000
_cell.length_b   1.000
_cell.length_c   1.000
_cell.angle_alpha   90.00
_cell.angle_beta   90.00
_cell.angle_gamma   90.00
#
_symmetry.space_group_name_H-M   'P 1'
#
loop_
_entity.id
_entity.type
_entity.pdbx_description
1 polymer ?
#
loop_
_entity_poly.entity_id
_entity_poly.type
_entity_poly.pdbx_seq_one_letter_code
_entity_poly.pdbx_strand_id
1 'polypeptide(L)'
;MPFGLRQADPGSMLDRMEPAAEQCDVVVIGGGPAGSTAAALLAQRGYNVIALEKAHHPRFHIGESLLPMNLPVFERLGVLDKVRALGVFKRGADFEADNERGYNTFAFARAIGNSPPHAYQVWRQDFDKMLYEHARACGANAREGHEAVNIEQNGPRDTRLDVRTDDGRSYRIQASYVVDASGRDTFLSAKRKLRRKNYQHQSAAIFGHFRGADARQGEDAGNISMYRFEHGWMWMIPLPEGVMSVGAVCWPDYLKQRKGRTTEFLLDTLKRNPALWRRLERAELIGNEVRVTGNYSYDSTKMGGPGWVLVGDAFAFIDPVFSSGVYLAMSGAEQAAKVVDAALRAPATEMALLRKLEKRQRTGMDRFSFFIYRFNGPVMRQMFSHPNNTWQLEQSVISMLAGDLFDTPKVLWRLKLFKLVYAINGLRDWRRWRAGHNYRLAQARSQFSGGNTPLDPC
;
A
#
# COMPACT_ATOMS: atom_id res chain seq x y z
N MET A 1 -69.17 -36.82 -22.97
CA MET A 1 -68.02 -35.93 -22.77
C MET A 1 -67.73 -35.80 -21.29
N PRO A 2 -66.65 -36.33 -20.75
CA PRO A 2 -66.27 -36.09 -19.37
C PRO A 2 -65.16 -35.01 -19.30
N PHE A 3 -65.38 -34.05 -18.44
CA PHE A 3 -64.43 -33.05 -18.00
C PHE A 3 -63.27 -33.69 -17.26
N GLY A 4 -62.07 -33.58 -17.79
CA GLY A 4 -60.83 -33.94 -17.11
C GLY A 4 -60.43 -32.87 -16.09
N LEU A 5 -60.51 -33.23 -14.81
CA LEU A 5 -59.88 -32.48 -13.71
C LEU A 5 -58.36 -32.69 -13.82
N ARG A 6 -57.61 -31.61 -14.14
CA ARG A 6 -56.14 -31.55 -13.94
C ARG A 6 -55.87 -31.54 -12.42
N GLN A 7 -55.32 -32.60 -11.93
CA GLN A 7 -54.68 -32.61 -10.60
C GLN A 7 -53.55 -31.62 -10.61
N ALA A 8 -53.57 -30.65 -9.68
CA ALA A 8 -52.44 -29.79 -9.40
C ALA A 8 -51.36 -30.65 -8.75
N ASP A 9 -50.16 -30.56 -9.33
CA ASP A 9 -48.95 -31.20 -8.81
C ASP A 9 -48.52 -30.53 -7.49
N PRO A 10 -48.45 -31.25 -6.36
CA PRO A 10 -48.06 -30.65 -5.06
C PRO A 10 -46.55 -30.54 -4.88
N GLY A 11 -45.77 -30.58 -5.96
CA GLY A 11 -44.31 -30.66 -5.96
C GLY A 11 -43.52 -29.36 -6.11
N SER A 12 -44.13 -28.16 -6.12
CA SER A 12 -43.41 -26.90 -6.42
C SER A 12 -43.33 -25.85 -5.28
N MET A 13 -43.62 -26.23 -4.05
CA MET A 13 -43.46 -25.37 -2.87
C MET A 13 -42.47 -25.99 -1.85
N LEU A 14 -41.33 -26.45 -2.29
CA LEU A 14 -40.15 -26.43 -1.45
C LEU A 14 -39.49 -25.06 -1.69
N ASP A 15 -39.97 -24.04 -0.96
CA ASP A 15 -39.23 -22.85 -0.64
C ASP A 15 -37.84 -23.34 -0.25
N ARG A 16 -36.87 -23.12 -1.12
CA ARG A 16 -35.45 -23.20 -0.76
C ARG A 16 -35.24 -22.08 0.28
N MET A 17 -35.45 -22.41 1.55
CA MET A 17 -35.01 -21.56 2.65
C MET A 17 -33.53 -21.25 2.38
N GLU A 18 -33.26 -20.04 1.92
CA GLU A 18 -31.87 -19.54 1.84
C GLU A 18 -31.26 -19.78 3.24
N PRO A 19 -30.06 -20.37 3.34
CA PRO A 19 -29.44 -20.57 4.64
C PRO A 19 -29.38 -19.22 5.35
N ALA A 20 -29.80 -19.21 6.63
CA ALA A 20 -29.83 -18.00 7.43
C ALA A 20 -28.47 -17.29 7.36
N ALA A 21 -28.47 -15.98 7.05
CA ALA A 21 -27.25 -15.20 6.97
C ALA A 21 -26.54 -15.19 8.32
N GLU A 22 -25.24 -15.44 8.32
CA GLU A 22 -24.39 -15.33 9.52
C GLU A 22 -24.31 -13.86 9.94
N GLN A 23 -24.55 -13.56 11.20
CA GLN A 23 -24.59 -12.18 11.69
C GLN A 23 -23.29 -11.78 12.38
N CYS A 24 -22.86 -10.54 12.16
CA CYS A 24 -21.75 -9.93 12.88
C CYS A 24 -21.95 -8.40 13.02
N ASP A 25 -21.19 -7.81 13.94
CA ASP A 25 -21.15 -6.34 14.06
C ASP A 25 -20.38 -5.71 12.90
N VAL A 26 -19.21 -6.28 12.58
CA VAL A 26 -18.31 -5.75 11.56
C VAL A 26 -17.78 -6.87 10.68
N VAL A 27 -17.91 -6.70 9.36
CA VAL A 27 -17.16 -7.50 8.40
C VAL A 27 -15.99 -6.72 7.86
N VAL A 28 -14.79 -7.32 7.86
CA VAL A 28 -13.55 -6.76 7.30
C VAL A 28 -13.18 -7.55 6.06
N ILE A 29 -13.04 -6.89 4.91
CA ILE A 29 -12.73 -7.52 3.63
C ILE A 29 -11.23 -7.33 3.34
N GLY A 30 -10.46 -8.40 3.34
CA GLY A 30 -9.02 -8.44 3.10
C GLY A 30 -8.19 -8.64 4.37
N GLY A 31 -7.27 -9.62 4.34
CA GLY A 31 -6.38 -10.03 5.42
C GLY A 31 -4.97 -9.41 5.36
N GLY A 32 -4.78 -8.33 4.60
CA GLY A 32 -3.52 -7.58 4.58
C GLY A 32 -3.33 -6.68 5.81
N PRO A 33 -2.26 -5.85 5.86
CA PRO A 33 -1.93 -5.03 7.04
C PRO A 33 -3.06 -4.13 7.52
N ALA A 34 -3.83 -3.51 6.61
CA ALA A 34 -4.97 -2.66 7.00
C ALA A 34 -6.11 -3.47 7.63
N GLY A 35 -6.50 -4.58 6.98
CA GLY A 35 -7.63 -5.40 7.45
C GLY A 35 -7.31 -6.09 8.76
N SER A 36 -6.13 -6.69 8.89
CA SER A 36 -5.68 -7.31 10.13
C SER A 36 -5.62 -6.30 11.28
N THR A 37 -5.14 -5.07 11.03
CA THR A 37 -5.13 -3.99 12.03
C THR A 37 -6.54 -3.61 12.46
N ALA A 38 -7.46 -3.39 11.51
CA ALA A 38 -8.85 -3.03 11.83
C ALA A 38 -9.55 -4.16 12.59
N ALA A 39 -9.40 -5.40 12.12
CA ALA A 39 -10.03 -6.57 12.74
C ALA A 39 -9.53 -6.78 14.19
N ALA A 40 -8.22 -6.73 14.42
CA ALA A 40 -7.65 -6.85 15.77
C ALA A 40 -8.20 -5.77 16.71
N LEU A 41 -8.15 -4.51 16.30
CA LEU A 41 -8.56 -3.38 17.13
C LEU A 41 -10.06 -3.35 17.42
N LEU A 42 -10.90 -3.82 16.51
CA LEU A 42 -12.35 -3.92 16.71
C LEU A 42 -12.70 -5.11 17.59
N ALA A 43 -12.07 -6.27 17.39
CA ALA A 43 -12.24 -7.44 18.25
C ALA A 43 -11.82 -7.16 19.70
N GLN A 44 -10.69 -6.47 19.92
CA GLN A 44 -10.24 -6.02 21.25
C GLN A 44 -11.26 -5.09 21.94
N ARG A 45 -12.14 -4.42 21.20
CA ARG A 45 -13.26 -3.61 21.74
C ARG A 45 -14.52 -4.40 22.02
N GLY A 46 -14.49 -5.72 21.79
CA GLY A 46 -15.60 -6.63 22.06
C GLY A 46 -16.63 -6.75 20.93
N TYR A 47 -16.36 -6.25 19.74
CA TYR A 47 -17.22 -6.45 18.58
C TYR A 47 -17.08 -7.86 18.01
N ASN A 48 -18.21 -8.42 17.55
CA ASN A 48 -18.21 -9.64 16.74
C ASN A 48 -17.69 -9.29 15.33
N VAL A 49 -16.42 -9.60 15.06
CA VAL A 49 -15.72 -9.26 13.81
C VAL A 49 -15.50 -10.51 12.98
N ILE A 50 -15.98 -10.50 11.73
CA ILE A 50 -15.60 -11.50 10.72
C ILE A 50 -14.61 -10.83 9.77
N ALA A 51 -13.40 -11.39 9.63
CA ALA A 51 -12.39 -10.95 8.71
C ALA A 51 -12.17 -11.97 7.59
N LEU A 52 -12.32 -11.54 6.34
CA LEU A 52 -12.26 -12.40 5.16
C LEU A 52 -10.97 -12.15 4.38
N GLU A 53 -10.22 -13.20 4.08
CA GLU A 53 -9.11 -13.19 3.14
C GLU A 53 -9.33 -14.25 2.06
N LYS A 54 -9.26 -13.85 0.78
CA LYS A 54 -9.50 -14.74 -0.35
C LYS A 54 -8.39 -15.77 -0.56
N ALA A 55 -7.17 -15.44 -0.15
CA ALA A 55 -6.01 -16.32 -0.25
C ALA A 55 -5.69 -16.99 1.09
N HIS A 56 -4.71 -17.89 1.08
CA HIS A 56 -4.13 -18.51 2.28
C HIS A 56 -2.76 -17.89 2.57
N HIS A 57 -2.48 -17.59 3.84
CA HIS A 57 -1.16 -17.19 4.28
C HIS A 57 -0.25 -18.42 4.56
N PRO A 58 1.06 -18.33 4.25
CA PRO A 58 1.78 -17.18 3.70
C PRO A 58 1.49 -16.97 2.22
N ARG A 59 1.23 -15.72 1.81
CA ARG A 59 1.05 -15.35 0.41
C ARG A 59 1.97 -14.22 0.03
N PHE A 60 2.44 -14.24 -1.21
CA PHE A 60 3.28 -13.16 -1.71
C PHE A 60 2.52 -11.83 -1.73
N HIS A 61 3.19 -10.76 -1.32
CA HIS A 61 2.79 -9.37 -1.57
C HIS A 61 4.03 -8.48 -1.64
N ILE A 62 4.00 -7.41 -2.46
CA ILE A 62 5.06 -6.40 -2.51
C ILE A 62 4.84 -5.32 -1.43
N GLY A 63 5.92 -4.62 -1.04
CA GLY A 63 5.89 -3.57 -0.02
C GLY A 63 6.61 -4.00 1.26
N GLU A 64 7.86 -4.39 1.12
CA GLU A 64 8.72 -5.06 2.11
C GLU A 64 9.47 -4.08 3.02
N SER A 65 9.49 -2.80 2.66
CA SER A 65 10.18 -1.76 3.41
C SER A 65 9.19 -0.96 4.26
N LEU A 66 9.37 -0.96 5.57
CA LEU A 66 8.50 -0.25 6.52
C LEU A 66 9.07 1.12 6.88
N LEU A 67 8.22 1.96 7.50
CA LEU A 67 8.59 3.29 8.00
C LEU A 67 8.67 3.31 9.53
N PRO A 68 9.47 4.21 10.12
CA PRO A 68 9.52 4.39 11.57
C PRO A 68 8.15 4.58 12.23
N MET A 69 7.27 5.35 11.62
CA MET A 69 5.93 5.60 12.16
C MET A 69 4.99 4.38 12.13
N ASN A 70 5.43 3.23 11.58
CA ASN A 70 4.76 1.95 11.81
C ASN A 70 4.96 1.44 13.25
N LEU A 71 6.11 1.74 13.88
CA LEU A 71 6.45 1.19 15.20
C LEU A 71 5.43 1.56 16.28
N PRO A 72 5.00 2.82 16.42
CA PRO A 72 3.93 3.16 17.37
C PRO A 72 2.60 2.42 17.11
N VAL A 73 2.31 2.06 15.85
CA VAL A 73 1.13 1.23 15.53
C VAL A 73 1.33 -0.20 16.00
N PHE A 74 2.53 -0.75 15.80
CA PHE A 74 2.88 -2.10 16.28
C PHE A 74 2.87 -2.20 17.80
N GLU A 75 3.32 -1.17 18.50
CA GLU A 75 3.25 -1.09 19.98
C GLU A 75 1.80 -1.15 20.46
N ARG A 76 0.91 -0.31 19.88
CA ARG A 76 -0.52 -0.29 20.26
C ARG A 76 -1.25 -1.59 19.92
N LEU A 77 -0.81 -2.30 18.87
CA LEU A 77 -1.31 -3.63 18.55
C LEU A 77 -0.71 -4.74 19.42
N GLY A 78 0.41 -4.48 20.11
CA GLY A 78 1.13 -5.52 20.87
C GLY A 78 1.90 -6.51 20.00
N VAL A 79 2.36 -6.08 18.79
CA VAL A 79 3.10 -6.94 17.84
C VAL A 79 4.53 -6.49 17.58
N LEU A 80 5.03 -5.44 18.24
CA LEU A 80 6.34 -4.87 17.94
C LEU A 80 7.48 -5.91 18.05
N ASP A 81 7.48 -6.74 19.11
CA ASP A 81 8.52 -7.76 19.29
C ASP A 81 8.45 -8.85 18.22
N LYS A 82 7.26 -9.22 17.76
CA LYS A 82 7.08 -10.14 16.64
C LYS A 82 7.64 -9.55 15.34
N VAL A 83 7.41 -8.26 15.07
CA VAL A 83 7.96 -7.57 13.90
C VAL A 83 9.48 -7.47 13.99
N ARG A 84 10.03 -7.19 15.18
CA ARG A 84 11.49 -7.17 15.43
C ARG A 84 12.13 -8.52 15.10
N ALA A 85 11.48 -9.61 15.49
CA ALA A 85 11.98 -10.96 15.24
C ALA A 85 11.95 -11.36 13.76
N LEU A 86 10.99 -10.84 12.98
CA LEU A 86 10.82 -11.13 11.56
C LEU A 86 11.63 -10.21 10.63
N GLY A 87 12.12 -9.08 11.12
CA GLY A 87 12.59 -7.98 10.26
C GLY A 87 14.08 -7.75 10.29
N VAL A 88 14.63 -7.26 9.18
CA VAL A 88 15.95 -6.65 9.11
C VAL A 88 15.88 -5.23 9.64
N PHE A 89 16.73 -4.87 10.59
CA PHE A 89 16.77 -3.54 11.20
C PHE A 89 17.20 -2.49 10.19
N LYS A 90 16.38 -1.43 10.02
CA LYS A 90 16.55 -0.36 9.03
C LYS A 90 16.74 0.97 9.73
N ARG A 91 17.92 1.59 9.59
CA ARG A 91 18.24 2.90 10.20
C ARG A 91 17.90 4.10 9.34
N GLY A 92 17.72 3.90 8.03
CA GLY A 92 17.53 5.00 7.11
C GLY A 92 17.14 4.56 5.70
N ALA A 93 17.29 5.50 4.78
CA ALA A 93 17.18 5.27 3.34
C ALA A 93 18.38 5.92 2.64
N ASP A 94 18.99 5.18 1.73
CA ASP A 94 20.14 5.60 0.96
C ASP A 94 19.70 6.01 -0.43
N PHE A 95 20.07 7.23 -0.85
CA PHE A 95 19.83 7.72 -2.19
C PHE A 95 21.15 7.82 -2.92
N GLU A 96 21.23 7.28 -4.12
CA GLU A 96 22.40 7.37 -4.97
C GLU A 96 22.84 8.83 -5.14
N ALA A 97 24.12 9.11 -4.90
CA ALA A 97 24.72 10.41 -5.15
C ALA A 97 25.06 10.57 -6.64
N ASP A 98 25.08 11.83 -7.14
CA ASP A 98 25.32 12.10 -8.57
C ASP A 98 26.69 11.67 -9.08
N ASN A 99 27.65 11.40 -8.18
CA ASN A 99 29.00 10.95 -8.55
C ASN A 99 29.15 9.44 -8.75
N GLU A 100 28.05 8.68 -8.77
CA GLU A 100 27.96 7.21 -8.95
C GLU A 100 28.79 6.38 -7.96
N ARG A 101 29.42 6.98 -6.97
CA ARG A 101 30.36 6.31 -6.05
C ARG A 101 29.90 6.23 -4.61
N GLY A 102 28.73 6.82 -4.30
CA GLY A 102 28.28 6.88 -2.94
C GLY A 102 26.79 7.06 -2.79
N TYR A 103 26.40 7.27 -1.55
CA TYR A 103 25.01 7.48 -1.17
C TYR A 103 24.89 8.67 -0.25
N ASN A 104 23.79 9.38 -0.37
CA ASN A 104 23.32 10.31 0.66
C ASN A 104 22.38 9.52 1.57
N THR A 105 22.83 9.21 2.78
CA THR A 105 22.07 8.47 3.78
C THR A 105 21.19 9.41 4.59
N PHE A 106 19.89 9.18 4.51
CA PHE A 106 18.87 9.86 5.30
C PHE A 106 18.57 9.01 6.54
N ALA A 107 19.42 9.12 7.57
CA ALA A 107 19.30 8.39 8.83
C ALA A 107 18.09 8.88 9.64
N PHE A 108 17.18 8.00 10.02
CA PHE A 108 15.94 8.34 10.73
C PHE A 108 16.19 8.96 12.10
N ALA A 109 17.31 8.63 12.75
CA ALA A 109 17.71 9.25 14.01
C ALA A 109 17.94 10.78 13.89
N ARG A 110 18.13 11.32 12.68
CA ARG A 110 18.26 12.77 12.42
C ARG A 110 16.92 13.47 12.21
N ALA A 111 15.80 12.75 12.28
CA ALA A 111 14.48 13.35 12.18
C ALA A 111 14.24 14.33 13.34
N ILE A 112 13.56 15.45 13.03
CA ILE A 112 13.19 16.45 14.04
C ILE A 112 11.77 16.26 14.58
N GLY A 113 11.06 15.26 14.06
CA GLY A 113 9.69 14.92 14.44
C GLY A 113 9.61 14.06 15.68
N ASN A 114 8.53 13.28 15.74
CA ASN A 114 8.25 12.32 16.80
C ASN A 114 8.43 10.87 16.33
N SER A 115 9.05 10.69 15.17
CA SER A 115 9.27 9.35 14.62
C SER A 115 10.37 8.59 15.39
N PRO A 116 10.22 7.28 15.58
CA PRO A 116 11.30 6.42 16.04
C PRO A 116 12.54 6.51 15.13
N PRO A 117 13.75 6.20 15.64
CA PRO A 117 15.00 6.35 14.88
C PRO A 117 15.27 5.20 13.91
N HIS A 118 14.37 4.24 13.76
CA HIS A 118 14.53 3.06 12.92
C HIS A 118 13.19 2.51 12.43
N ALA A 119 13.27 1.56 11.52
CA ALA A 119 12.17 0.76 11.00
C ALA A 119 12.66 -0.69 10.76
N TYR A 120 11.92 -1.46 9.97
CA TYR A 120 12.27 -2.82 9.59
C TYR A 120 12.01 -3.05 8.11
N GLN A 121 12.79 -3.96 7.50
CA GLN A 121 12.46 -4.61 6.23
C GLN A 121 11.93 -5.99 6.55
N VAL A 122 10.85 -6.40 5.89
CA VAL A 122 10.17 -7.65 6.22
C VAL A 122 9.78 -8.43 4.97
N TRP A 123 9.80 -9.75 5.07
CA TRP A 123 9.03 -10.57 4.15
C TRP A 123 7.54 -10.31 4.36
N ARG A 124 6.86 -9.78 3.35
CA ARG A 124 5.44 -9.46 3.47
C ARG A 124 4.56 -10.68 3.72
N GLN A 125 4.93 -11.83 3.20
CA GLN A 125 4.21 -13.07 3.45
C GLN A 125 4.17 -13.43 4.94
N ASP A 126 5.30 -13.31 5.64
CA ASP A 126 5.40 -13.64 7.07
C ASP A 126 4.82 -12.53 7.94
N PHE A 127 5.04 -11.28 7.55
CA PHE A 127 4.49 -10.12 8.23
C PHE A 127 2.95 -10.07 8.14
N ASP A 128 2.38 -10.29 6.95
CA ASP A 128 0.93 -10.30 6.76
C ASP A 128 0.28 -11.47 7.51
N LYS A 129 0.90 -12.68 7.43
CA LYS A 129 0.47 -13.86 8.21
C LYS A 129 0.46 -13.57 9.71
N MET A 130 1.55 -13.04 10.25
CA MET A 130 1.68 -12.71 11.67
C MET A 130 0.59 -11.73 12.12
N LEU A 131 0.28 -10.71 11.31
CA LEU A 131 -0.78 -9.74 11.62
C LEU A 131 -2.18 -10.38 11.57
N TYR A 132 -2.43 -11.26 10.62
CA TYR A 132 -3.72 -11.92 10.48
C TYR A 132 -3.99 -12.94 11.60
N GLU A 133 -2.96 -13.71 11.97
CA GLU A 133 -3.00 -14.59 13.14
C GLU A 133 -3.16 -13.80 14.45
N HIS A 134 -2.54 -12.63 14.54
CA HIS A 134 -2.73 -11.72 15.68
C HIS A 134 -4.18 -11.21 15.77
N ALA A 135 -4.80 -10.85 14.66
CA ALA A 135 -6.22 -10.48 14.65
C ALA A 135 -7.12 -11.61 15.16
N ARG A 136 -6.81 -12.84 14.75
CA ARG A 136 -7.50 -14.05 15.27
C ARG A 136 -7.30 -14.22 16.78
N ALA A 137 -6.08 -14.04 17.26
CA ALA A 137 -5.77 -14.11 18.70
C ALA A 137 -6.44 -13.00 19.52
N CYS A 138 -6.76 -11.85 18.91
CA CYS A 138 -7.56 -10.78 19.52
C CYS A 138 -9.06 -11.05 19.54
N GLY A 139 -9.53 -12.17 18.97
CA GLY A 139 -10.93 -12.58 18.97
C GLY A 139 -11.68 -12.35 17.65
N ALA A 140 -11.02 -11.88 16.59
CA ALA A 140 -11.64 -11.81 15.28
C ALA A 140 -11.83 -13.21 14.67
N ASN A 141 -13.01 -13.48 14.09
CA ASN A 141 -13.25 -14.68 13.29
C ASN A 141 -12.60 -14.48 11.90
N ALA A 142 -11.28 -14.73 11.85
CA ALA A 142 -10.46 -14.52 10.66
C ALA A 142 -10.42 -15.78 9.79
N ARG A 143 -10.93 -15.68 8.54
CA ARG A 143 -11.15 -16.79 7.61
C ARG A 143 -10.30 -16.60 6.35
N GLU A 144 -9.54 -17.60 5.99
CA GLU A 144 -8.77 -17.70 4.74
C GLU A 144 -9.51 -18.54 3.71
N GLY A 145 -9.27 -18.33 2.42
CA GLY A 145 -10.01 -18.98 1.34
C GLY A 145 -11.46 -18.47 1.21
N HIS A 146 -11.76 -17.27 1.73
CA HIS A 146 -13.10 -16.69 1.73
C HIS A 146 -13.13 -15.35 0.98
N GLU A 147 -13.72 -15.33 -0.19
CA GLU A 147 -13.80 -14.17 -1.07
C GLU A 147 -15.16 -13.47 -0.96
N ALA A 148 -15.16 -12.18 -0.68
CA ALA A 148 -16.33 -11.32 -0.82
C ALA A 148 -16.64 -11.11 -2.30
N VAL A 149 -17.80 -11.60 -2.78
CA VAL A 149 -18.15 -11.55 -4.21
C VAL A 149 -19.23 -10.53 -4.53
N ASN A 150 -20.17 -10.30 -3.62
CA ASN A 150 -21.22 -9.30 -3.80
C ASN A 150 -21.58 -8.62 -2.49
N ILE A 151 -22.19 -7.44 -2.57
CA ILE A 151 -22.62 -6.65 -1.42
C ILE A 151 -23.90 -5.91 -1.74
N GLU A 152 -24.85 -5.98 -0.84
CA GLU A 152 -26.12 -5.27 -0.86
C GLU A 152 -26.29 -4.53 0.45
N GLN A 153 -26.53 -3.23 0.37
CA GLN A 153 -26.76 -2.39 1.54
C GLN A 153 -28.22 -1.95 1.58
N ASN A 154 -28.98 -2.52 2.51
CA ASN A 154 -30.40 -2.24 2.68
C ASN A 154 -30.63 -1.04 3.62
N GLY A 155 -29.62 -0.69 4.42
CA GLY A 155 -29.64 0.43 5.35
C GLY A 155 -28.28 0.71 5.96
N PRO A 156 -28.13 1.76 6.74
CA PRO A 156 -26.84 2.14 7.35
C PRO A 156 -26.26 1.06 8.29
N ARG A 157 -27.08 0.12 8.76
CA ARG A 157 -26.68 -0.95 9.69
C ARG A 157 -27.18 -2.33 9.22
N ASP A 158 -27.54 -2.42 7.97
CA ASP A 158 -27.99 -3.67 7.34
C ASP A 158 -27.29 -3.84 5.99
N THR A 159 -26.16 -4.49 6.04
CA THR A 159 -25.37 -4.83 4.84
C THR A 159 -25.28 -6.35 4.74
N ARG A 160 -25.66 -6.88 3.60
CA ARG A 160 -25.54 -8.29 3.23
C ARG A 160 -24.36 -8.48 2.29
N LEU A 161 -23.50 -9.44 2.61
CA LEU A 161 -22.31 -9.79 1.86
C LEU A 161 -22.39 -11.24 1.41
N ASP A 162 -22.34 -11.49 0.11
CA ASP A 162 -22.21 -12.83 -0.41
C ASP A 162 -20.73 -13.21 -0.43
N VAL A 163 -20.41 -14.37 0.15
CA VAL A 163 -19.05 -14.88 0.29
C VAL A 163 -18.96 -16.22 -0.44
N ARG A 164 -17.87 -16.39 -1.19
CA ARG A 164 -17.51 -17.64 -1.85
C ARG A 164 -16.25 -18.20 -1.19
N THR A 165 -16.26 -19.49 -0.88
CA THR A 165 -15.10 -20.22 -0.38
C THR A 165 -14.30 -20.84 -1.53
N ASP A 166 -13.05 -21.16 -1.30
CA ASP A 166 -12.14 -21.79 -2.28
C ASP A 166 -12.60 -23.20 -2.69
N ASP A 167 -13.35 -23.91 -1.82
CA ASP A 167 -14.00 -25.18 -2.14
C ASP A 167 -15.32 -25.03 -2.93
N GLY A 168 -15.66 -23.82 -3.34
CA GLY A 168 -16.82 -23.50 -4.19
C GLY A 168 -18.15 -23.32 -3.47
N ARG A 169 -18.19 -23.45 -2.15
CA ARG A 169 -19.41 -23.14 -1.37
C ARG A 169 -19.65 -21.64 -1.33
N SER A 170 -20.90 -21.26 -1.15
CA SER A 170 -21.30 -19.87 -0.96
C SER A 170 -22.18 -19.72 0.26
N TYR A 171 -22.04 -18.62 0.97
CA TYR A 171 -22.87 -18.28 2.10
C TYR A 171 -23.03 -16.76 2.22
N ARG A 172 -23.89 -16.31 3.10
CA ARG A 172 -24.18 -14.89 3.29
C ARG A 172 -23.85 -14.43 4.70
N ILE A 173 -23.23 -13.26 4.79
CA ILE A 173 -23.01 -12.55 6.06
C ILE A 173 -23.92 -11.32 6.07
N GLN A 174 -24.55 -11.06 7.23
CA GLN A 174 -25.22 -9.80 7.52
C GLN A 174 -24.43 -9.05 8.59
N ALA A 175 -23.98 -7.83 8.24
CA ALA A 175 -23.12 -7.02 9.08
C ALA A 175 -23.72 -5.63 9.32
N SER A 176 -23.50 -5.09 10.54
CA SER A 176 -23.82 -3.71 10.85
C SER A 176 -22.86 -2.70 10.24
N TYR A 177 -21.62 -3.11 10.00
CA TYR A 177 -20.59 -2.24 9.39
C TYR A 177 -19.63 -3.03 8.49
N VAL A 178 -19.16 -2.38 7.42
CA VAL A 178 -18.20 -2.95 6.49
C VAL A 178 -16.91 -2.14 6.47
N VAL A 179 -15.77 -2.80 6.71
CA VAL A 179 -14.44 -2.23 6.51
C VAL A 179 -13.85 -2.87 5.26
N ASP A 180 -13.76 -2.13 4.16
CA ASP A 180 -13.10 -2.60 2.95
C ASP A 180 -11.60 -2.31 3.04
N ALA A 181 -10.82 -3.38 3.25
CA ALA A 181 -9.37 -3.45 3.25
C ALA A 181 -8.86 -4.38 2.14
N SER A 182 -9.64 -4.55 1.06
CA SER A 182 -9.36 -5.45 -0.06
C SER A 182 -8.12 -5.07 -0.88
N GLY A 183 -7.40 -4.04 -0.45
CA GLY A 183 -6.19 -3.58 -1.11
C GLY A 183 -6.47 -3.13 -2.55
N ARG A 184 -5.67 -3.59 -3.49
CA ARG A 184 -5.74 -3.19 -4.89
C ARG A 184 -6.97 -3.71 -5.63
N ASP A 185 -7.67 -4.69 -5.10
CA ASP A 185 -8.95 -5.15 -5.66
C ASP A 185 -10.03 -4.07 -5.57
N THR A 186 -9.89 -3.15 -4.60
CA THR A 186 -10.79 -2.00 -4.45
C THR A 186 -12.28 -2.39 -4.47
N PHE A 187 -12.64 -3.47 -3.74
CA PHE A 187 -13.93 -4.15 -3.84
C PHE A 187 -15.14 -3.19 -3.79
N LEU A 188 -15.32 -2.45 -2.69
CA LEU A 188 -16.42 -1.47 -2.59
C LEU A 188 -16.24 -0.29 -3.54
N SER A 189 -15.01 0.20 -3.67
CA SER A 189 -14.72 1.34 -4.53
C SER A 189 -15.06 1.05 -6.00
N ALA A 190 -14.76 -0.16 -6.47
CA ALA A 190 -15.13 -0.61 -7.82
C ALA A 190 -16.64 -0.81 -7.96
N LYS A 191 -17.27 -1.56 -7.04
CA LYS A 191 -18.72 -1.82 -7.03
C LYS A 191 -19.56 -0.53 -7.00
N ARG A 192 -19.12 0.46 -6.24
CA ARG A 192 -19.78 1.76 -6.08
C ARG A 192 -19.33 2.81 -7.11
N LYS A 193 -18.46 2.45 -8.08
CA LYS A 193 -17.91 3.35 -9.10
C LYS A 193 -17.23 4.59 -8.50
N LEU A 194 -16.54 4.43 -7.38
CA LEU A 194 -15.85 5.51 -6.69
C LEU A 194 -14.39 5.67 -7.12
N ARG A 195 -13.79 4.62 -7.69
CA ARG A 195 -12.38 4.59 -8.09
C ARG A 195 -12.10 5.58 -9.22
N ARG A 196 -11.05 6.38 -9.06
CA ARG A 196 -10.55 7.32 -10.07
C ARG A 196 -9.08 7.04 -10.38
N LYS A 197 -8.75 7.06 -11.67
CA LYS A 197 -7.35 7.03 -12.11
C LYS A 197 -6.67 8.35 -11.75
N ASN A 198 -5.43 8.28 -11.28
CA ASN A 198 -4.61 9.47 -11.07
C ASN A 198 -3.93 9.87 -12.39
N TYR A 199 -4.36 10.97 -12.99
CA TYR A 199 -3.79 11.51 -14.23
C TYR A 199 -2.50 12.32 -14.03
N GLN A 200 -2.01 12.43 -12.81
CA GLN A 200 -0.76 13.13 -12.53
C GLN A 200 0.44 12.19 -12.43
N HIS A 201 0.21 10.89 -12.24
CA HIS A 201 1.25 9.90 -12.09
C HIS A 201 0.77 8.51 -12.50
N GLN A 202 1.57 7.82 -13.31
CA GLN A 202 1.36 6.42 -13.66
C GLN A 202 2.71 5.74 -13.77
N SER A 203 2.82 4.57 -13.20
CA SER A 203 4.03 3.73 -13.22
C SER A 203 3.65 2.26 -13.05
N ALA A 204 4.59 1.38 -13.36
CA ALA A 204 4.49 -0.02 -13.01
C ALA A 204 5.87 -0.52 -12.55
N ALA A 205 5.88 -1.51 -11.67
CA ALA A 205 7.10 -2.13 -11.19
C ALA A 205 7.35 -3.47 -11.87
N ILE A 206 8.62 -3.76 -12.07
CA ILE A 206 9.15 -5.06 -12.43
C ILE A 206 10.25 -5.41 -11.45
N PHE A 207 10.22 -6.59 -10.84
CA PHE A 207 11.11 -6.92 -9.74
C PHE A 207 11.28 -8.43 -9.52
N GLY A 208 12.29 -8.79 -8.75
CA GLY A 208 12.54 -10.15 -8.28
C GLY A 208 13.36 -10.15 -7.00
N HIS A 209 13.54 -11.32 -6.43
CA HIS A 209 14.38 -11.57 -5.26
C HIS A 209 15.69 -12.22 -5.68
N PHE A 210 16.79 -11.72 -5.12
CA PHE A 210 18.13 -12.14 -5.49
C PHE A 210 18.89 -12.65 -4.25
N ARG A 211 19.72 -13.66 -4.44
CA ARG A 211 20.70 -14.12 -3.45
C ARG A 211 22.11 -13.80 -3.93
N GLY A 212 23.01 -13.49 -2.99
CA GLY A 212 24.39 -13.14 -3.32
C GLY A 212 24.59 -11.70 -3.80
N ALA A 213 23.56 -10.82 -3.69
CA ALA A 213 23.72 -9.39 -3.93
C ALA A 213 24.55 -8.73 -2.82
N ASP A 214 25.42 -7.81 -3.20
CA ASP A 214 26.24 -7.06 -2.23
C ASP A 214 25.38 -6.15 -1.37
N ALA A 215 25.31 -6.42 -0.07
CA ALA A 215 24.62 -5.58 0.92
C ALA A 215 25.44 -4.33 1.24
N ARG A 216 24.79 -3.30 1.74
CA ARG A 216 25.46 -2.17 2.42
C ARG A 216 26.19 -2.71 3.65
N GLN A 217 27.24 -2.02 4.09
CA GLN A 217 28.07 -2.46 5.20
C GLN A 217 27.82 -1.60 6.46
N GLY A 218 28.20 -2.16 7.61
CA GLY A 218 28.13 -1.47 8.89
C GLY A 218 26.69 -1.11 9.29
N GLU A 219 26.52 0.08 9.80
CA GLU A 219 25.22 0.55 10.32
C GLU A 219 24.14 0.71 9.25
N ASP A 220 24.53 0.86 7.98
CA ASP A 220 23.63 1.03 6.83
C ASP A 220 23.21 -0.30 6.20
N ALA A 221 23.64 -1.44 6.71
CA ALA A 221 23.42 -2.76 6.13
C ALA A 221 21.93 -3.07 5.85
N GLY A 222 21.03 -2.59 6.72
CA GLY A 222 19.58 -2.78 6.59
C GLY A 222 18.85 -1.67 5.84
N ASN A 223 19.55 -0.64 5.34
CA ASN A 223 18.90 0.45 4.63
C ASN A 223 18.41 0.01 3.23
N ILE A 224 17.26 0.55 2.84
CA ILE A 224 16.88 0.53 1.42
C ILE A 224 17.82 1.42 0.62
N SER A 225 18.30 0.94 -0.52
CA SER A 225 19.06 1.74 -1.48
C SER A 225 18.19 2.10 -2.68
N MET A 226 18.14 3.40 -2.97
CA MET A 226 17.32 3.99 -4.03
C MET A 226 18.21 4.51 -5.14
N TYR A 227 17.90 4.10 -6.37
CA TYR A 227 18.64 4.49 -7.57
C TYR A 227 17.72 5.15 -8.57
N ARG A 228 18.27 5.98 -9.42
CA ARG A 228 17.55 6.64 -10.50
C ARG A 228 18.06 6.16 -11.84
N PHE A 229 17.16 6.10 -12.81
CA PHE A 229 17.52 5.96 -14.20
C PHE A 229 16.59 6.83 -15.07
N GLU A 230 16.85 6.88 -16.36
CA GLU A 230 16.15 7.76 -17.29
C GLU A 230 14.62 7.57 -17.30
N HIS A 231 14.18 6.34 -17.11
CA HIS A 231 12.76 5.97 -17.26
C HIS A 231 12.05 5.63 -15.93
N GLY A 232 12.66 6.00 -14.79
CA GLY A 232 12.06 5.74 -13.48
C GLY A 232 13.06 5.70 -12.34
N TRP A 233 12.84 4.78 -11.42
CA TRP A 233 13.72 4.57 -10.27
C TRP A 233 13.80 3.07 -9.93
N MET A 234 14.81 2.69 -9.16
CA MET A 234 15.08 1.30 -8.78
C MET A 234 15.33 1.21 -7.28
N TRP A 235 15.13 0.03 -6.73
CA TRP A 235 15.38 -0.24 -5.32
C TRP A 235 16.22 -1.49 -5.11
N MET A 236 16.94 -1.51 -3.98
CA MET A 236 17.48 -2.71 -3.34
C MET A 236 17.07 -2.68 -1.87
N ILE A 237 16.35 -3.71 -1.44
CA ILE A 237 15.84 -3.86 -0.06
C ILE A 237 16.41 -5.15 0.52
N PRO A 238 17.28 -5.08 1.55
CA PRO A 238 17.77 -6.27 2.22
C PRO A 238 16.66 -6.93 3.04
N LEU A 239 16.46 -8.21 2.80
CA LEU A 239 15.50 -9.05 3.49
C LEU A 239 16.20 -10.08 4.38
N PRO A 240 15.51 -10.75 5.31
CA PRO A 240 16.07 -11.86 6.07
C PRO A 240 16.72 -12.92 5.17
N GLU A 241 17.59 -13.75 5.75
CA GLU A 241 18.29 -14.86 5.08
C GLU A 241 19.20 -14.44 3.93
N GLY A 242 19.70 -13.20 3.94
CA GLY A 242 20.62 -12.69 2.91
C GLY A 242 19.99 -12.50 1.53
N VAL A 243 18.68 -12.40 1.48
CA VAL A 243 17.95 -12.11 0.26
C VAL A 243 17.88 -10.60 0.02
N MET A 244 17.92 -10.19 -1.25
CA MET A 244 17.76 -8.81 -1.68
C MET A 244 16.54 -8.70 -2.60
N SER A 245 15.55 -7.92 -2.23
CA SER A 245 14.48 -7.52 -3.14
C SER A 245 15.01 -6.42 -4.05
N VAL A 246 14.96 -6.64 -5.36
CA VAL A 246 15.46 -5.69 -6.35
C VAL A 246 14.45 -5.48 -7.45
N GLY A 247 14.19 -4.22 -7.79
CA GLY A 247 13.27 -3.92 -8.87
C GLY A 247 13.36 -2.51 -9.39
N ALA A 248 12.60 -2.27 -10.43
CA ALA A 248 12.48 -0.99 -11.09
C ALA A 248 11.01 -0.57 -11.21
N VAL A 249 10.71 0.67 -10.86
CA VAL A 249 9.45 1.33 -11.18
C VAL A 249 9.67 2.16 -12.43
N CYS A 250 8.94 1.81 -13.47
CA CYS A 250 9.16 2.32 -14.81
C CYS A 250 7.98 3.14 -15.31
N TRP A 251 8.27 4.13 -16.17
CA TRP A 251 7.27 4.87 -16.90
C TRP A 251 6.57 4.00 -17.96
N PRO A 252 5.29 4.27 -18.28
CA PRO A 252 4.53 3.48 -19.25
C PRO A 252 5.19 3.32 -20.62
N ASP A 253 5.77 4.37 -21.18
CA ASP A 253 6.37 4.31 -22.52
C ASP A 253 7.63 3.46 -22.58
N TYR A 254 8.38 3.37 -21.49
CA TYR A 254 9.51 2.45 -21.38
C TYR A 254 9.04 1.00 -21.33
N LEU A 255 8.01 0.71 -20.53
CA LEU A 255 7.46 -0.64 -20.42
C LEU A 255 6.83 -1.15 -21.71
N LYS A 256 6.27 -0.26 -22.56
CA LYS A 256 5.77 -0.62 -23.88
C LYS A 256 6.86 -1.09 -24.86
N GLN A 257 8.11 -0.72 -24.59
CA GLN A 257 9.26 -1.13 -25.42
C GLN A 257 9.75 -2.53 -25.07
N ARG A 258 9.16 -3.19 -24.07
CA ARG A 258 9.54 -4.54 -23.67
C ARG A 258 9.45 -5.51 -24.84
N LYS A 259 10.57 -6.18 -25.11
CA LYS A 259 10.67 -7.31 -26.02
C LYS A 259 11.20 -8.52 -25.25
N GLY A 260 10.82 -9.73 -25.67
CA GLY A 260 11.31 -10.95 -25.05
C GLY A 260 10.74 -11.26 -23.66
N ARG A 261 11.46 -12.06 -22.89
CA ARG A 261 11.03 -12.53 -21.56
C ARG A 261 11.12 -11.43 -20.50
N THR A 262 10.24 -11.48 -19.54
CA THR A 262 10.16 -10.51 -18.43
C THR A 262 11.46 -10.47 -17.62
N THR A 263 12.09 -11.63 -17.42
CA THR A 263 13.39 -11.74 -16.71
C THR A 263 14.49 -10.98 -17.44
N GLU A 264 14.63 -11.16 -18.75
CA GLU A 264 15.62 -10.46 -19.58
C GLU A 264 15.40 -8.94 -19.50
N PHE A 265 14.15 -8.52 -19.64
CA PHE A 265 13.83 -7.10 -19.54
C PHE A 265 14.15 -6.50 -18.15
N LEU A 266 13.91 -7.24 -17.06
CA LEU A 266 14.31 -6.80 -15.72
C LEU A 266 15.83 -6.61 -15.64
N LEU A 267 16.61 -7.65 -16.01
CA LEU A 267 18.07 -7.61 -15.94
C LEU A 267 18.65 -6.47 -16.79
N ASP A 268 18.15 -6.30 -18.01
CA ASP A 268 18.59 -5.20 -18.89
C ASP A 268 18.19 -3.83 -18.37
N THR A 269 17.06 -3.74 -17.68
CA THR A 269 16.65 -2.51 -16.98
C THR A 269 17.62 -2.21 -15.83
N LEU A 270 17.97 -3.19 -14.99
CA LEU A 270 18.86 -3.01 -13.85
C LEU A 270 20.29 -2.63 -14.28
N LYS A 271 20.79 -3.13 -15.41
CA LYS A 271 22.08 -2.76 -16.01
C LYS A 271 22.16 -1.27 -16.40
N ARG A 272 21.03 -0.59 -16.59
CA ARG A 272 21.01 0.86 -16.90
C ARG A 272 21.50 1.75 -15.75
N ASN A 273 21.60 1.22 -14.53
CA ASN A 273 22.27 1.89 -13.44
C ASN A 273 23.52 1.10 -13.03
N PRO A 274 24.75 1.57 -13.41
CA PRO A 274 25.99 0.86 -13.13
C PRO A 274 26.29 0.66 -11.66
N ALA A 275 25.88 1.59 -10.79
CA ALA A 275 26.11 1.47 -9.34
C ALA A 275 25.26 0.37 -8.71
N LEU A 276 24.01 0.22 -9.15
CA LEU A 276 23.15 -0.89 -8.75
C LEU A 276 23.68 -2.20 -9.32
N TRP A 277 24.03 -2.22 -10.62
CA TRP A 277 24.43 -3.44 -11.30
C TRP A 277 25.70 -4.07 -10.69
N ARG A 278 26.70 -3.27 -10.31
CA ARG A 278 27.90 -3.75 -9.59
C ARG A 278 27.56 -4.56 -8.34
N ARG A 279 26.50 -4.20 -7.63
CA ARG A 279 26.05 -4.94 -6.44
C ARG A 279 25.31 -6.23 -6.77
N LEU A 280 24.95 -6.44 -8.03
CA LEU A 280 24.26 -7.63 -8.53
C LEU A 280 25.14 -8.56 -9.38
N GLU A 281 26.40 -8.21 -9.63
CA GLU A 281 27.28 -8.98 -10.53
C GLU A 281 27.41 -10.46 -10.17
N ARG A 282 27.32 -10.79 -8.87
CA ARG A 282 27.38 -12.16 -8.36
C ARG A 282 26.03 -12.70 -7.87
N ALA A 283 24.98 -11.92 -8.08
CA ALA A 283 23.68 -12.27 -7.56
C ALA A 283 22.91 -13.17 -8.52
N GLU A 284 22.17 -14.11 -7.97
CA GLU A 284 21.30 -15.01 -8.69
C GLU A 284 19.84 -14.71 -8.40
N LEU A 285 19.02 -14.67 -9.43
CA LEU A 285 17.57 -14.51 -9.30
C LEU A 285 16.96 -15.79 -8.72
N ILE A 286 16.28 -15.67 -7.60
CA ILE A 286 15.65 -16.81 -6.92
C ILE A 286 14.47 -17.32 -7.74
N GLY A 287 14.47 -18.61 -8.04
CA GLY A 287 13.36 -19.30 -8.71
C GLY A 287 13.09 -18.84 -10.15
N ASN A 288 13.97 -18.03 -10.76
CA ASN A 288 13.73 -17.37 -12.04
C ASN A 288 12.41 -16.58 -12.09
N GLU A 289 11.91 -16.16 -10.95
CA GLU A 289 10.60 -15.55 -10.79
C GLU A 289 10.71 -14.02 -10.82
N VAL A 290 10.23 -13.42 -11.91
CA VAL A 290 10.10 -11.98 -12.06
C VAL A 290 8.63 -11.60 -12.04
N ARG A 291 8.30 -10.67 -11.19
CA ARG A 291 6.94 -10.19 -10.98
C ARG A 291 6.76 -8.80 -11.59
N VAL A 292 5.57 -8.56 -12.09
CA VAL A 292 5.18 -7.26 -12.63
C VAL A 292 3.91 -6.80 -11.93
N THR A 293 3.90 -5.55 -11.50
CA THR A 293 2.70 -4.98 -10.92
C THR A 293 2.48 -3.57 -11.48
N GLY A 294 1.32 -3.35 -12.03
CA GLY A 294 0.98 -2.12 -12.77
C GLY A 294 -0.21 -1.38 -12.18
N ASN A 295 -0.59 -0.29 -12.86
CA ASN A 295 -1.72 0.56 -12.49
C ASN A 295 -1.63 1.08 -11.05
N TYR A 296 -0.43 1.43 -10.67
CA TYR A 296 -0.22 2.14 -9.43
C TYR A 296 -0.94 3.44 -9.41
N SER A 297 -1.36 4.13 -8.74
CA SER A 297 -1.87 5.49 -8.67
C SER A 297 -3.33 5.62 -9.10
N TYR A 298 -4.14 5.55 -8.07
CA TYR A 298 -5.58 5.79 -8.11
C TYR A 298 -6.05 6.29 -6.73
N ASP A 299 -7.23 6.89 -6.70
CA ASP A 299 -7.95 7.19 -5.47
C ASP A 299 -9.45 6.91 -5.61
N SER A 300 -10.15 6.92 -4.49
CA SER A 300 -11.61 6.88 -4.45
C SER A 300 -12.17 8.25 -4.15
N THR A 301 -13.30 8.58 -4.78
CA THR A 301 -13.99 9.88 -4.59
C THR A 301 -14.47 10.10 -3.17
N LYS A 302 -14.73 9.01 -2.43
CA LYS A 302 -15.15 9.00 -1.02
C LYS A 302 -14.40 7.90 -0.28
N MET A 303 -14.05 8.14 0.97
CA MET A 303 -13.44 7.14 1.83
C MET A 303 -14.47 6.30 2.60
N GLY A 304 -15.69 6.80 2.76
CA GLY A 304 -16.72 6.10 3.49
C GLY A 304 -18.11 6.71 3.33
N GLY A 305 -19.08 6.04 3.90
CA GLY A 305 -20.48 6.44 3.99
C GLY A 305 -21.16 5.69 5.13
N PRO A 306 -22.49 5.89 5.32
CA PRO A 306 -23.20 5.22 6.38
C PRO A 306 -23.01 3.70 6.33
N GLY A 307 -22.43 3.11 7.39
CA GLY A 307 -22.21 1.68 7.52
C GLY A 307 -20.99 1.11 6.77
N TRP A 308 -20.12 1.93 6.18
CA TRP A 308 -18.93 1.42 5.50
C TRP A 308 -17.77 2.41 5.45
N VAL A 309 -16.52 1.88 5.39
CA VAL A 309 -15.28 2.66 5.24
C VAL A 309 -14.26 1.88 4.41
N LEU A 310 -13.50 2.59 3.58
CA LEU A 310 -12.35 2.08 2.82
C LEU A 310 -11.06 2.38 3.60
N VAL A 311 -10.14 1.43 3.66
CA VAL A 311 -8.84 1.61 4.32
C VAL A 311 -7.69 1.10 3.45
N GLY A 312 -6.51 1.70 3.61
CA GLY A 312 -5.32 1.35 2.83
C GLY A 312 -5.53 1.53 1.32
N ASP A 313 -5.01 0.59 0.55
CA ASP A 313 -5.06 0.65 -0.91
C ASP A 313 -6.49 0.50 -1.46
N ALA A 314 -7.44 -0.02 -0.68
CA ALA A 314 -8.86 -0.02 -1.07
C ALA A 314 -9.41 1.42 -1.21
N PHE A 315 -8.85 2.38 -0.48
CA PHE A 315 -9.16 3.80 -0.64
C PHE A 315 -8.32 4.46 -1.72
N ALA A 316 -6.99 4.34 -1.64
CA ALA A 316 -6.09 5.02 -2.57
C ALA A 316 -4.66 4.52 -2.46
N PHE A 317 -3.96 4.53 -3.60
CA PHE A 317 -2.53 4.26 -3.70
C PHE A 317 -1.86 5.22 -4.69
N ILE A 318 -0.58 5.61 -4.44
CA ILE A 318 0.12 6.56 -5.30
C ILE A 318 1.31 5.89 -5.99
N ASP A 319 2.38 5.61 -5.25
CA ASP A 319 3.64 5.03 -5.76
C ASP A 319 4.48 4.57 -4.57
N PRO A 320 5.23 3.46 -4.66
CA PRO A 320 5.95 2.88 -3.53
C PRO A 320 7.27 3.57 -3.19
N VAL A 321 7.71 4.61 -3.90
CA VAL A 321 9.07 5.19 -3.78
C VAL A 321 9.50 5.53 -2.36
N PHE A 322 8.60 5.93 -1.48
CA PHE A 322 8.93 6.27 -0.09
C PHE A 322 8.39 5.25 0.93
N SER A 323 8.09 4.03 0.49
CA SER A 323 7.66 2.93 1.39
C SER A 323 6.44 3.25 2.27
N SER A 324 5.60 4.19 1.85
CA SER A 324 4.52 4.75 2.68
C SER A 324 3.26 3.90 2.75
N GLY A 325 3.09 2.90 1.86
CA GLY A 325 1.84 2.16 1.69
C GLY A 325 1.40 1.44 2.97
N VAL A 326 2.26 0.64 3.58
CA VAL A 326 1.92 -0.11 4.81
C VAL A 326 1.62 0.84 5.98
N TYR A 327 2.38 1.93 6.10
CA TYR A 327 2.11 2.93 7.15
C TYR A 327 0.74 3.59 6.98
N LEU A 328 0.43 4.10 5.80
CA LEU A 328 -0.86 4.73 5.51
C LEU A 328 -2.02 3.75 5.68
N ALA A 329 -1.82 2.48 5.29
CA ALA A 329 -2.80 1.43 5.45
C ALA A 329 -3.11 1.13 6.92
N MET A 330 -2.09 0.88 7.74
CA MET A 330 -2.26 0.53 9.15
C MET A 330 -2.72 1.72 10.00
N SER A 331 -2.12 2.91 9.83
CA SER A 331 -2.54 4.11 10.54
C SER A 331 -3.96 4.55 10.14
N GLY A 332 -4.32 4.38 8.87
CA GLY A 332 -5.68 4.61 8.38
C GLY A 332 -6.68 3.64 9.00
N ALA A 333 -6.34 2.35 9.07
CA ALA A 333 -7.16 1.32 9.68
C ALA A 333 -7.35 1.54 11.20
N GLU A 334 -6.31 1.96 11.91
CA GLU A 334 -6.40 2.33 13.32
C GLU A 334 -7.41 3.47 13.57
N GLN A 335 -7.35 4.51 12.74
CA GLN A 335 -8.31 5.62 12.85
C GLN A 335 -9.71 5.20 12.39
N ALA A 336 -9.83 4.35 11.36
CA ALA A 336 -11.10 3.80 10.92
C ALA A 336 -11.76 2.95 12.01
N ALA A 337 -11.00 2.12 12.74
CA ALA A 337 -11.53 1.35 13.87
C ALA A 337 -12.14 2.25 14.97
N LYS A 338 -11.55 3.44 15.23
CA LYS A 338 -12.15 4.44 16.14
C LYS A 338 -13.45 5.04 15.59
N VAL A 339 -13.50 5.26 14.28
CA VAL A 339 -14.71 5.77 13.62
C VAL A 339 -15.83 4.74 13.65
N VAL A 340 -15.50 3.47 13.35
CA VAL A 340 -16.46 2.34 13.39
C VAL A 340 -17.02 2.17 14.80
N ASP A 341 -16.17 2.15 15.82
CA ASP A 341 -16.59 2.07 17.24
C ASP A 341 -17.55 3.21 17.60
N ALA A 342 -17.19 4.45 17.30
CA ALA A 342 -18.03 5.62 17.55
C ALA A 342 -19.35 5.56 16.75
N ALA A 343 -19.31 5.13 15.50
CA ALA A 343 -20.48 5.02 14.64
C ALA A 343 -21.48 3.96 15.12
N LEU A 344 -20.98 2.82 15.61
CA LEU A 344 -21.83 1.76 16.15
C LEU A 344 -22.52 2.17 17.47
N ARG A 345 -21.81 2.96 18.30
CA ARG A 345 -22.36 3.49 19.57
C ARG A 345 -23.24 4.72 19.39
N ALA A 346 -22.89 5.63 18.49
CA ALA A 346 -23.56 6.91 18.27
C ALA A 346 -23.65 7.22 16.76
N PRO A 347 -24.61 6.65 16.03
CA PRO A 347 -24.71 6.75 14.57
C PRO A 347 -24.73 8.19 14.02
N ALA A 348 -25.26 9.14 14.77
CA ALA A 348 -25.32 10.55 14.35
C ALA A 348 -23.94 11.19 14.16
N THR A 349 -22.86 10.64 14.78
CA THR A 349 -21.50 11.16 14.70
C THR A 349 -20.74 10.66 13.48
N GLU A 350 -21.18 9.59 12.85
CA GLU A 350 -20.47 8.82 11.83
C GLU A 350 -19.96 9.69 10.67
N MET A 351 -20.86 10.43 10.03
CA MET A 351 -20.50 11.20 8.85
C MET A 351 -19.51 12.34 9.12
N ALA A 352 -19.55 12.92 10.33
CA ALA A 352 -18.58 13.94 10.73
C ALA A 352 -17.18 13.32 10.94
N LEU A 353 -17.13 12.17 11.58
CA LEU A 353 -15.88 11.42 11.82
C LEU A 353 -15.29 10.87 10.53
N LEU A 354 -16.10 10.33 9.62
CA LEU A 354 -15.65 9.88 8.30
C LEU A 354 -15.04 11.02 7.49
N ARG A 355 -15.66 12.21 7.46
CA ARG A 355 -15.10 13.39 6.78
C ARG A 355 -13.75 13.80 7.39
N LYS A 356 -13.60 13.75 8.72
CA LYS A 356 -12.34 14.05 9.41
C LYS A 356 -11.26 13.04 9.04
N LEU A 357 -11.61 11.76 9.03
CA LEU A 357 -10.72 10.66 8.64
C LEU A 357 -10.26 10.82 7.19
N GLU A 358 -11.19 11.02 6.26
CA GLU A 358 -10.88 11.22 4.84
C GLU A 358 -9.96 12.42 4.63
N LYS A 359 -10.26 13.57 5.26
CA LYS A 359 -9.40 14.77 5.20
C LYS A 359 -7.98 14.47 5.69
N ARG A 360 -7.85 13.73 6.80
CA ARG A 360 -6.55 13.34 7.34
C ARG A 360 -5.78 12.47 6.34
N GLN A 361 -6.41 11.43 5.81
CA GLN A 361 -5.76 10.51 4.85
C GLN A 361 -5.34 11.24 3.57
N ARG A 362 -6.23 12.03 2.98
CA ARG A 362 -5.89 12.84 1.79
C ARG A 362 -4.74 13.80 2.06
N THR A 363 -4.72 14.46 3.22
CA THR A 363 -3.63 15.36 3.60
C THR A 363 -2.29 14.63 3.68
N GLY A 364 -2.24 13.43 4.26
CA GLY A 364 -1.03 12.60 4.30
C GLY A 364 -0.56 12.20 2.90
N MET A 365 -1.50 11.74 2.08
CA MET A 365 -1.22 11.36 0.69
C MET A 365 -0.71 12.56 -0.13
N ASP A 366 -1.30 13.74 -0.01
CA ASP A 366 -0.87 14.95 -0.74
C ASP A 366 0.55 15.40 -0.35
N ARG A 367 0.92 15.21 0.92
CA ARG A 367 2.27 15.52 1.38
C ARG A 367 3.30 14.58 0.75
N PHE A 368 3.05 13.27 0.72
CA PHE A 368 3.91 12.32 0.00
C PHE A 368 3.90 12.58 -1.50
N SER A 369 2.73 12.81 -2.11
CA SER A 369 2.58 13.02 -3.55
C SER A 369 3.46 14.16 -4.08
N PHE A 370 3.63 15.23 -3.30
CA PHE A 370 4.50 16.33 -3.70
C PHE A 370 5.92 15.86 -4.01
N PHE A 371 6.48 15.01 -3.15
CA PHE A 371 7.83 14.45 -3.33
C PHE A 371 7.83 13.35 -4.38
N ILE A 372 6.87 12.44 -4.34
CA ILE A 372 6.73 11.32 -5.27
C ILE A 372 6.72 11.81 -6.73
N TYR A 373 5.82 12.73 -7.05
CA TYR A 373 5.67 13.22 -8.42
C TYR A 373 6.89 13.96 -8.94
N ARG A 374 7.76 14.42 -8.05
CA ARG A 374 8.95 15.22 -8.39
C ARG A 374 10.25 14.46 -8.21
N PHE A 375 10.21 13.25 -7.69
CA PHE A 375 11.39 12.47 -7.32
C PHE A 375 12.41 12.34 -8.46
N ASN A 376 11.94 12.02 -9.66
CA ASN A 376 12.78 11.91 -10.87
C ASN A 376 13.01 13.25 -11.60
N GLY A 377 12.44 14.34 -11.09
CA GLY A 377 12.61 15.65 -11.69
C GLY A 377 14.00 16.26 -11.40
N PRO A 378 14.55 17.10 -12.29
CA PRO A 378 15.93 17.59 -12.17
C PRO A 378 16.18 18.38 -10.88
N VAL A 379 15.25 19.22 -10.46
CA VAL A 379 15.39 20.02 -9.23
C VAL A 379 15.37 19.13 -7.98
N MET A 380 14.46 18.16 -7.91
CA MET A 380 14.38 17.26 -6.76
C MET A 380 15.62 16.34 -6.72
N ARG A 381 16.08 15.89 -7.88
CA ARG A 381 17.33 15.12 -8.00
C ARG A 381 18.49 15.91 -7.37
N GLN A 382 18.70 17.16 -7.79
CA GLN A 382 19.75 18.03 -7.26
C GLN A 382 19.64 18.22 -5.74
N MET A 383 18.42 18.45 -5.21
CA MET A 383 18.19 18.65 -3.78
C MET A 383 18.46 17.39 -2.95
N PHE A 384 18.23 16.19 -3.49
CA PHE A 384 18.52 14.92 -2.82
C PHE A 384 19.99 14.50 -2.98
N SER A 385 20.65 14.87 -4.08
CA SER A 385 22.07 14.59 -4.30
C SER A 385 22.98 15.54 -3.51
N HIS A 386 22.51 16.77 -3.21
CA HIS A 386 23.23 17.77 -2.44
C HIS A 386 22.33 18.29 -1.31
N PRO A 387 22.04 17.46 -0.31
CA PRO A 387 21.14 17.85 0.77
C PRO A 387 21.74 19.02 1.57
N ASN A 388 20.93 20.05 1.81
CA ASN A 388 21.28 21.20 2.61
C ASN A 388 20.37 21.28 3.84
N ASN A 389 20.99 21.34 5.01
CA ASN A 389 20.27 21.36 6.27
C ASN A 389 20.03 22.76 6.85
N THR A 390 20.18 23.82 6.04
CA THR A 390 19.80 25.17 6.44
C THR A 390 18.35 25.17 6.92
N TRP A 391 18.10 25.77 8.09
CA TRP A 391 16.80 25.74 8.81
C TRP A 391 16.23 24.34 9.05
N GLN A 392 17.08 23.31 9.16
CA GLN A 392 16.68 21.91 9.35
C GLN A 392 15.78 21.36 8.23
N LEU A 393 15.98 21.82 6.99
CA LEU A 393 15.18 21.37 5.85
C LEU A 393 15.41 19.90 5.54
N GLU A 394 16.68 19.44 5.50
CA GLU A 394 17.01 18.02 5.32
C GLU A 394 16.36 17.16 6.42
N GLN A 395 16.49 17.56 7.68
CA GLN A 395 15.90 16.84 8.81
C GLN A 395 14.37 16.77 8.75
N SER A 396 13.71 17.79 8.17
CA SER A 396 12.27 17.77 7.95
C SER A 396 11.87 16.79 6.83
N VAL A 397 12.72 16.64 5.80
CA VAL A 397 12.55 15.61 4.76
C VAL A 397 12.75 14.22 5.37
N ILE A 398 13.76 14.03 6.24
CA ILE A 398 13.96 12.77 6.97
C ILE A 398 12.72 12.44 7.81
N SER A 399 12.14 13.43 8.52
CA SER A 399 10.91 13.22 9.29
C SER A 399 9.73 12.79 8.40
N MET A 400 9.62 13.39 7.21
CA MET A 400 8.62 12.98 6.21
C MET A 400 8.87 11.55 5.71
N LEU A 401 10.13 11.20 5.39
CA LEU A 401 10.51 9.84 4.98
C LEU A 401 10.31 8.83 6.11
N ALA A 402 10.36 9.26 7.37
CA ALA A 402 10.03 8.43 8.53
C ALA A 402 8.51 8.23 8.74
N GLY A 403 7.66 8.97 8.01
CA GLY A 403 6.19 8.92 8.10
C GLY A 403 5.56 9.97 9.03
N ASP A 404 6.35 10.89 9.62
CA ASP A 404 5.82 11.96 10.48
C ASP A 404 5.25 13.12 9.65
N LEU A 405 3.99 12.94 9.25
CA LEU A 405 3.30 13.80 8.29
C LEU A 405 2.08 14.53 8.84
N PHE A 406 1.56 14.13 9.99
CA PHE A 406 0.22 14.56 10.35
C PHE A 406 0.20 15.67 11.39
N ASP A 407 0.86 15.48 12.50
CA ASP A 407 0.56 16.23 13.71
C ASP A 407 1.78 16.98 14.30
N THR A 408 2.91 17.07 13.59
CA THR A 408 4.15 17.69 14.09
C THR A 408 4.39 19.07 13.44
N PRO A 409 3.95 20.18 14.08
CA PRO A 409 4.02 21.53 13.49
C PRO A 409 5.43 21.92 13.04
N LYS A 410 6.46 21.57 13.83
CA LYS A 410 7.87 21.87 13.50
C LYS A 410 8.37 21.20 12.21
N VAL A 411 7.79 20.05 11.84
CA VAL A 411 8.04 19.38 10.56
C VAL A 411 7.25 20.06 9.45
N LEU A 412 5.96 20.30 9.68
CA LEU A 412 5.05 20.76 8.64
C LEU A 412 5.37 22.13 8.04
N TRP A 413 5.80 23.10 8.86
CA TRP A 413 6.15 24.41 8.34
C TRP A 413 7.46 24.35 7.53
N ARG A 414 8.42 23.51 7.93
CA ARG A 414 9.67 23.30 7.19
C ARG A 414 9.43 22.59 5.86
N LEU A 415 8.50 21.65 5.80
CA LEU A 415 8.09 21.05 4.53
C LEU A 415 7.43 22.07 3.58
N LYS A 416 6.71 23.08 4.12
CA LYS A 416 6.21 24.20 3.31
C LYS A 416 7.38 25.06 2.80
N LEU A 417 8.38 25.34 3.65
CA LEU A 417 9.58 26.08 3.26
C LEU A 417 10.39 25.29 2.21
N PHE A 418 10.52 23.97 2.38
CA PHE A 418 11.15 23.10 1.36
C PHE A 418 10.45 23.24 0.00
N LYS A 419 9.10 23.25 -0.01
CA LYS A 419 8.33 23.47 -1.25
C LYS A 419 8.62 24.83 -1.89
N LEU A 420 8.80 25.88 -1.08
CA LEU A 420 9.19 27.20 -1.57
C LEU A 420 10.60 27.19 -2.17
N VAL A 421 11.58 26.60 -1.48
CA VAL A 421 12.97 26.44 -1.98
C VAL A 421 12.97 25.63 -3.28
N TYR A 422 12.18 24.54 -3.35
CA TYR A 422 12.00 23.78 -4.58
C TYR A 422 11.47 24.65 -5.74
N ALA A 423 10.48 25.50 -5.48
CA ALA A 423 9.90 26.38 -6.49
C ALA A 423 10.93 27.44 -6.98
N ILE A 424 11.69 28.04 -6.05
CA ILE A 424 12.75 29.01 -6.38
C ILE A 424 13.84 28.36 -7.26
N ASN A 425 14.30 27.15 -6.90
CA ASN A 425 15.26 26.42 -7.71
C ASN A 425 14.68 26.02 -9.08
N GLY A 426 13.39 25.69 -9.14
CA GLY A 426 12.70 25.44 -10.39
C GLY A 426 12.62 26.65 -11.31
N LEU A 427 12.45 27.86 -10.74
CA LEU A 427 12.45 29.12 -11.50
C LEU A 427 13.85 29.46 -12.07
N ARG A 428 14.93 29.14 -11.32
CA ARG A 428 16.33 29.38 -11.79
C ARG A 428 16.65 28.55 -13.04
N ASP A 429 16.10 27.31 -13.13
CA ASP A 429 16.28 26.46 -14.32
C ASP A 429 14.88 26.03 -14.87
N TRP A 430 14.04 27.04 -15.14
CA TRP A 430 12.66 26.85 -15.52
C TRP A 430 12.46 25.99 -16.76
N ARG A 431 13.40 26.04 -17.71
CA ARG A 431 13.32 25.24 -18.95
C ARG A 431 13.40 23.74 -18.65
N ARG A 432 14.41 23.33 -17.86
CA ARG A 432 14.57 21.93 -17.44
C ARG A 432 13.44 21.48 -16.50
N TRP A 433 13.07 22.35 -15.57
CA TRP A 433 11.94 22.07 -14.67
C TRP A 433 10.63 21.84 -15.44
N ARG A 434 10.30 22.71 -16.42
CA ARG A 434 9.11 22.60 -17.27
C ARG A 434 9.17 21.36 -18.15
N ALA A 435 10.30 21.05 -18.77
CA ALA A 435 10.49 19.86 -19.58
C ALA A 435 10.24 18.57 -18.77
N GLY A 436 10.83 18.45 -17.58
CA GLY A 436 10.59 17.31 -16.68
C GLY A 436 9.16 17.21 -16.20
N HIS A 437 8.50 18.33 -15.92
CA HIS A 437 7.08 18.37 -15.57
C HIS A 437 6.18 17.88 -16.71
N ASN A 438 6.40 18.39 -17.92
CA ASN A 438 5.62 18.01 -19.10
C ASN A 438 5.83 16.54 -19.47
N TYR A 439 7.08 16.05 -19.39
CA TYR A 439 7.41 14.65 -19.61
C TYR A 439 6.62 13.73 -18.64
N ARG A 440 6.64 14.05 -17.35
CA ARG A 440 5.86 13.29 -16.35
C ARG A 440 4.37 13.27 -16.65
N LEU A 441 3.78 14.40 -17.02
CA LEU A 441 2.36 14.49 -17.36
C LEU A 441 2.02 13.69 -18.64
N ALA A 442 2.93 13.70 -19.63
CA ALA A 442 2.78 12.88 -20.82
C ALA A 442 2.76 11.39 -20.46
N GLN A 443 3.69 10.93 -19.61
CA GLN A 443 3.73 9.57 -19.10
C GLN A 443 2.45 9.19 -18.34
N ALA A 444 1.94 10.09 -17.48
CA ALA A 444 0.72 9.84 -16.72
C ALA A 444 -0.54 9.69 -17.60
N ARG A 445 -0.54 10.32 -18.78
CA ARG A 445 -1.63 10.21 -19.79
C ARG A 445 -1.45 8.99 -20.68
N SER A 446 -0.24 8.47 -20.80
CA SER A 446 0.04 7.28 -21.60
C SER A 446 -0.67 6.07 -20.99
N GLN A 447 -1.40 5.31 -21.82
CA GLN A 447 -2.10 4.12 -21.38
C GLN A 447 -1.16 2.91 -21.47
N PHE A 448 -1.27 1.97 -20.53
CA PHE A 448 -0.59 0.67 -20.61
C PHE A 448 -1.15 -0.26 -21.71
N SER A 449 -2.19 0.17 -22.41
CA SER A 449 -2.87 -0.61 -23.45
C SER A 449 -2.05 -0.70 -24.73
N GLY A 450 -1.23 -1.72 -24.78
CA GLY A 450 -0.56 -2.21 -25.98
C GLY A 450 -0.43 -3.73 -25.87
N GLY A 451 -1.51 -4.46 -26.16
CA GLY A 451 -1.55 -5.93 -26.12
C GLY A 451 -2.44 -6.46 -25.00
N ASN A 452 -3.46 -7.23 -25.41
CA ASN A 452 -4.34 -8.03 -24.57
C ASN A 452 -3.59 -9.20 -23.90
N THR A 453 -2.66 -8.92 -23.01
CA THR A 453 -2.20 -9.90 -22.05
C THR A 453 -2.61 -9.36 -20.69
N PRO A 454 -3.51 -10.03 -19.97
CA PRO A 454 -3.73 -9.69 -18.57
C PRO A 454 -2.35 -9.79 -17.90
N LEU A 455 -1.91 -8.71 -17.25
CA LEU A 455 -0.86 -8.83 -16.26
C LEU A 455 -1.50 -9.67 -15.17
N ASP A 456 -1.05 -10.91 -15.02
CA ASP A 456 -1.56 -11.83 -14.01
C ASP A 456 -1.67 -11.08 -12.69
N PRO A 457 -2.81 -11.18 -12.01
CA PRO A 457 -2.95 -10.60 -10.69
C PRO A 457 -2.02 -11.36 -9.74
N CYS A 458 -1.03 -10.66 -9.18
CA CYS A 458 -0.27 -11.14 -8.02
C CYS A 458 -1.08 -10.94 -6.77
#